data_1c5af6feb229adff6cad19fe67cc5cb8
#
_entry.id   1c5af6feb229adff6cad19fe67cc5cb8
#
_cell.length_a   1.000
_cell.length_b   1.000
_cell.length_c   1.000
_cell.angle_alpha   90.00
_cell.angle_beta   90.00
_cell.angle_gamma   90.00
#
_symmetry.space_group_name_H-M   'P 1'
#
loop_
_entity.id
_entity.type
_entity.pdbx_description
1 polymer ?
#
loop_
_entity_poly.entity_id
_entity_poly.type
_entity_poly.pdbx_seq_one_letter_code
_entity_poly.pdbx_strand_id
1 'polypeptide(L)'
;LDLMRNLRDETGTAIVLITHDLGVVAEMCDRVAVMYAGEIVEHTDVTSLFRRPLHPYTQGLIGSIPVVGAVQEELAVIPGNVPNLIDLPRGCRFAPRCATKIEEDVAIANEVHPLLRPVDPGHDVRCWLYHDAAGGLMPRGEHGERIGPPAARGEGGFGA
;
A
#
# COMPACT_ATOMS: atom_id res chain seq x y z
N LEU A 1 12.04 21.11 -11.46
CA LEU A 1 11.04 21.12 -10.37
C LEU A 1 10.76 22.57 -9.90
N ASP A 2 11.79 23.43 -9.78
CA ASP A 2 11.64 24.81 -9.30
C ASP A 2 10.67 25.66 -10.12
N LEU A 3 10.70 25.53 -11.45
CA LEU A 3 9.76 26.25 -12.31
C LEU A 3 8.30 25.82 -12.06
N MET A 4 8.05 24.55 -11.85
CA MET A 4 6.71 24.04 -11.54
C MET A 4 6.23 24.53 -10.16
N ARG A 5 7.14 24.56 -9.18
CA ARG A 5 6.87 25.08 -7.84
C ARG A 5 6.49 26.55 -7.88
N ASN A 6 7.32 27.36 -8.55
CA ASN A 6 7.09 28.78 -8.72
C ASN A 6 5.76 29.05 -9.42
N LEU A 7 5.46 28.33 -10.51
CA LEU A 7 4.19 28.49 -11.23
C LEU A 7 3.00 28.15 -10.35
N ARG A 8 3.05 27.06 -9.57
CA ARG A 8 2.00 26.69 -8.60
C ARG A 8 1.78 27.81 -7.58
N ASP A 9 2.86 28.31 -7.01
CA ASP A 9 2.83 29.28 -5.92
C ASP A 9 2.36 30.67 -6.43
N GLU A 10 2.75 31.07 -7.65
CA GLU A 10 2.32 32.34 -8.26
C GLU A 10 0.89 32.33 -8.76
N THR A 11 0.41 31.19 -9.27
CA THR A 11 -0.94 31.11 -9.91
C THR A 11 -1.99 30.48 -9.02
N GLY A 12 -1.61 29.84 -7.90
CA GLY A 12 -2.52 29.06 -7.06
C GLY A 12 -3.06 27.79 -7.75
N THR A 13 -2.41 27.34 -8.81
CA THR A 13 -2.85 26.18 -9.61
C THR A 13 -2.52 24.86 -8.90
N ALA A 14 -3.48 23.93 -8.85
CA ALA A 14 -3.21 22.57 -8.41
C ALA A 14 -2.49 21.78 -9.52
N ILE A 15 -1.47 21.00 -9.15
CA ILE A 15 -0.71 20.16 -10.07
C ILE A 15 -0.96 18.69 -9.73
N VAL A 16 -1.38 17.90 -10.73
CA VAL A 16 -1.39 16.44 -10.64
C VAL A 16 -0.16 15.92 -11.37
N LEU A 17 0.73 15.25 -10.62
CA LEU A 17 1.95 14.68 -11.15
C LEU A 17 1.84 13.15 -11.19
N ILE A 18 2.11 12.53 -12.34
CA ILE A 18 2.21 11.08 -12.50
C ILE A 18 3.67 10.74 -12.72
N THR A 19 4.25 10.00 -11.79
CA THR A 19 5.68 9.64 -11.81
C THR A 19 5.92 8.32 -11.09
N HIS A 20 7.03 7.67 -11.37
CA HIS A 20 7.56 6.56 -10.59
C HIS A 20 8.77 6.98 -9.74
N ASP A 21 9.16 8.24 -9.78
CA ASP A 21 10.28 8.77 -9.01
C ASP A 21 9.80 9.26 -7.63
N LEU A 22 10.09 8.48 -6.60
CA LEU A 22 9.71 8.78 -5.22
C LEU A 22 10.47 9.99 -4.65
N GLY A 23 11.64 10.34 -5.18
CA GLY A 23 12.36 11.56 -4.82
C GLY A 23 11.60 12.80 -5.28
N VAL A 24 11.09 12.80 -6.51
CA VAL A 24 10.24 13.87 -7.04
C VAL A 24 8.94 13.97 -6.24
N VAL A 25 8.34 12.84 -5.86
CA VAL A 25 7.14 12.80 -5.01
C VAL A 25 7.42 13.46 -3.65
N ALA A 26 8.50 13.08 -2.99
CA ALA A 26 8.89 13.63 -1.69
C ALA A 26 9.14 15.15 -1.73
N GLU A 27 9.63 15.67 -2.85
CA GLU A 27 9.99 17.07 -3.01
C GLU A 27 8.81 17.97 -3.42
N MET A 28 7.87 17.44 -4.21
CA MET A 28 6.86 18.25 -4.90
C MET A 28 5.44 18.07 -4.42
N CYS A 29 5.11 16.92 -3.82
CA CYS A 29 3.72 16.55 -3.56
C CYS A 29 3.32 16.82 -2.11
N ASP A 30 2.09 17.32 -1.92
CA ASP A 30 1.46 17.42 -0.60
C ASP A 30 0.76 16.09 -0.25
N ARG A 31 0.13 15.47 -1.25
CA ARG A 31 -0.59 14.20 -1.12
C ARG A 31 -0.17 13.22 -2.21
N VAL A 32 -0.25 11.94 -1.90
CA VAL A 32 0.19 10.86 -2.78
C VAL A 32 -0.90 9.79 -2.89
N ALA A 33 -1.15 9.33 -4.09
CA ALA A 33 -1.95 8.16 -4.38
C ALA A 33 -1.06 7.11 -5.05
N VAL A 34 -0.76 6.03 -4.34
CA VAL A 34 0.02 4.90 -4.87
C VAL A 34 -0.89 4.01 -5.69
N MET A 35 -0.48 3.74 -6.93
CA MET A 35 -1.24 2.93 -7.87
C MET A 35 -0.54 1.59 -8.13
N TYR A 36 -1.31 0.50 -8.13
CA TYR A 36 -0.84 -0.83 -8.53
C TYR A 36 -1.88 -1.53 -9.41
N ALA A 37 -1.43 -2.06 -10.54
CA ALA A 37 -2.28 -2.81 -11.48
C ALA A 37 -3.61 -2.09 -11.82
N GLY A 38 -3.56 -0.75 -12.04
CA GLY A 38 -4.70 0.05 -12.47
C GLY A 38 -5.64 0.53 -11.36
N GLU A 39 -5.28 0.39 -10.08
CA GLU A 39 -6.08 0.91 -8.96
C GLU A 39 -5.25 1.59 -7.88
N ILE A 40 -5.87 2.51 -7.14
CA ILE A 40 -5.24 3.13 -5.98
C ILE A 40 -5.25 2.12 -4.83
N VAL A 41 -4.05 1.80 -4.32
CA VAL A 41 -3.86 0.87 -3.20
C VAL A 41 -3.62 1.59 -1.88
N GLU A 42 -3.09 2.81 -1.93
CA GLU A 42 -2.86 3.66 -0.75
C GLU A 42 -2.96 5.14 -1.13
N HIS A 43 -3.55 5.97 -0.26
CA HIS A 43 -3.69 7.40 -0.45
C HIS A 43 -3.52 8.12 0.88
N THR A 44 -2.58 9.08 0.94
CA THR A 44 -2.28 9.83 2.17
C THR A 44 -1.48 11.08 1.87
N ASP A 45 -1.09 11.86 2.87
CA ASP A 45 -0.10 12.91 2.73
C ASP A 45 1.31 12.31 2.53
N VAL A 46 2.20 13.10 1.91
CA VAL A 46 3.55 12.63 1.55
C VAL A 46 4.37 12.22 2.78
N THR A 47 4.26 12.94 3.88
CA THR A 47 5.02 12.65 5.11
C THR A 47 4.59 11.33 5.74
N SER A 48 3.29 11.09 5.84
CA SER A 48 2.72 9.83 6.33
C SER A 48 3.11 8.65 5.45
N LEU A 49 3.11 8.83 4.12
CA LEU A 49 3.51 7.77 3.19
C LEU A 49 4.93 7.28 3.45
N PHE A 50 5.88 8.21 3.60
CA PHE A 50 7.29 7.84 3.81
C PHE A 50 7.60 7.35 5.23
N ARG A 51 6.86 7.84 6.23
CA ARG A 51 7.06 7.43 7.64
C ARG A 51 6.40 6.11 7.99
N ARG A 52 5.20 5.89 7.46
CA ARG A 52 4.35 4.74 7.80
C ARG A 52 3.55 4.28 6.59
N PRO A 53 4.20 3.69 5.58
CA PRO A 53 3.49 3.06 4.47
C PRO A 53 2.66 1.88 4.99
N LEU A 54 1.39 1.80 4.58
CA LEU A 54 0.47 0.77 5.07
C LEU A 54 0.38 -0.42 4.11
N HIS A 55 0.25 -0.16 2.81
CA HIS A 55 0.10 -1.25 1.84
C HIS A 55 1.44 -1.98 1.63
N PRO A 56 1.50 -3.32 1.65
CA PRO A 56 2.76 -4.06 1.43
C PRO A 56 3.48 -3.73 0.13
N TYR A 57 2.75 -3.36 -0.93
CA TYR A 57 3.36 -2.84 -2.16
C TYR A 57 4.10 -1.51 -1.92
N THR A 58 3.47 -0.57 -1.21
CA THR A 58 4.09 0.73 -0.87
C THR A 58 5.32 0.55 0.00
N GLN A 59 5.24 -0.37 0.97
CA GLN A 59 6.39 -0.73 1.82
C GLN A 59 7.55 -1.24 0.98
N GLY A 60 7.27 -2.15 0.04
CA GLY A 60 8.28 -2.67 -0.89
C GLY A 60 8.87 -1.58 -1.80
N LEU A 61 8.05 -0.65 -2.31
CA LEU A 61 8.53 0.47 -3.12
C LEU A 61 9.46 1.38 -2.33
N ILE A 62 9.08 1.78 -1.13
CA ILE A 62 9.89 2.65 -0.27
C ILE A 62 11.15 1.93 0.18
N GLY A 63 11.05 0.64 0.56
CA GLY A 63 12.19 -0.19 0.94
C GLY A 63 13.19 -0.46 -0.18
N SER A 64 12.81 -0.24 -1.44
CA SER A 64 13.71 -0.37 -2.59
C SER A 64 14.50 0.92 -2.90
N ILE A 65 14.24 2.03 -2.17
CA ILE A 65 14.97 3.29 -2.36
C ILE A 65 16.36 3.17 -1.68
N PRO A 66 17.46 3.40 -2.41
CA PRO A 66 18.77 3.46 -1.79
C PRO A 66 18.87 4.62 -0.81
N VAL A 67 19.23 4.35 0.43
CA VAL A 67 19.51 5.42 1.42
C VAL A 67 20.97 5.84 1.28
N VAL A 68 21.21 7.09 0.90
CA VAL A 68 22.56 7.63 0.77
C VAL A 68 23.25 7.61 2.14
N GLY A 69 24.40 6.93 2.22
CA GLY A 69 25.20 6.83 3.44
C GLY A 69 24.91 5.61 4.32
N ALA A 70 23.92 4.79 3.97
CA ALA A 70 23.72 3.48 4.61
C ALA A 70 24.19 2.38 3.65
N VAL A 71 25.05 1.47 4.14
CA VAL A 71 25.37 0.23 3.41
C VAL A 71 24.18 -0.72 3.62
N GLN A 72 23.24 -0.70 2.68
CA GLN A 72 22.21 -1.72 2.63
C GLN A 72 22.80 -2.96 1.94
N GLU A 73 22.97 -4.05 2.67
CA GLU A 73 23.49 -5.30 2.11
C GLU A 73 22.53 -5.88 1.06
N GLU A 74 21.22 -5.65 1.18
CA GLU A 74 20.21 -6.02 0.18
C GLU A 74 19.11 -4.94 0.09
N LEU A 75 18.78 -4.52 -1.14
CA LEU A 75 17.60 -3.71 -1.40
C LEU A 75 16.35 -4.60 -1.35
N ALA A 76 15.27 -4.09 -0.78
CA ALA A 76 14.00 -4.79 -0.78
C ALA A 76 13.52 -5.00 -2.23
N VAL A 77 13.34 -6.25 -2.63
CA VAL A 77 12.83 -6.62 -3.95
C VAL A 77 11.41 -7.14 -3.79
N ILE A 78 10.48 -6.56 -4.52
CA ILE A 78 9.10 -7.08 -4.59
C ILE A 78 9.09 -8.29 -5.52
N PRO A 79 8.90 -9.53 -5.01
CA PRO A 79 8.99 -10.74 -5.81
C PRO A 79 7.89 -10.83 -6.88
N GLY A 80 8.15 -11.61 -7.93
CA GLY A 80 7.19 -11.91 -8.99
C GLY A 80 6.92 -10.75 -9.95
N ASN A 81 6.00 -10.96 -10.89
CA ASN A 81 5.62 -10.02 -11.93
C ASN A 81 4.29 -9.33 -11.63
N VAL A 82 4.09 -8.14 -12.18
CA VAL A 82 2.80 -7.46 -12.17
C VAL A 82 1.79 -8.35 -12.92
N PRO A 83 0.56 -8.56 -12.39
CA PRO A 83 -0.44 -9.37 -13.06
C PRO A 83 -0.82 -8.77 -14.42
N ASN A 84 -1.21 -9.65 -15.35
CA ASN A 84 -1.78 -9.20 -16.62
C ASN A 84 -3.11 -8.48 -16.33
N LEU A 85 -3.26 -7.26 -16.83
CA LEU A 85 -4.46 -6.44 -16.63
C LEU A 85 -5.72 -7.03 -17.31
N ILE A 86 -5.56 -7.99 -18.24
CA ILE A 86 -6.67 -8.70 -18.89
C ILE A 86 -7.21 -9.83 -18.00
N ASP A 87 -6.34 -10.45 -17.20
CA ASP A 87 -6.69 -11.57 -16.30
C ASP A 87 -6.24 -11.24 -14.86
N LEU A 88 -7.01 -10.37 -14.21
CA LEU A 88 -6.73 -9.93 -12.87
C LEU A 88 -7.17 -10.97 -11.84
N PRO A 89 -6.45 -11.09 -10.69
CA PRO A 89 -6.90 -11.89 -9.56
C PRO A 89 -8.31 -11.50 -9.10
N ARG A 90 -9.12 -12.46 -8.67
CA ARG A 90 -10.46 -12.20 -8.12
C ARG A 90 -10.41 -11.36 -6.84
N GLY A 91 -9.41 -11.62 -6.00
CA GLY A 91 -9.18 -10.89 -4.76
C GLY A 91 -8.32 -9.64 -4.93
N CYS A 92 -7.47 -9.40 -3.95
CA CYS A 92 -6.50 -8.31 -4.00
C CYS A 92 -5.53 -8.50 -5.18
N ARG A 93 -5.38 -7.50 -6.01
CA ARG A 93 -4.49 -7.55 -7.19
C ARG A 93 -3.03 -7.79 -6.83
N PHE A 94 -2.62 -7.38 -5.62
CA PHE A 94 -1.28 -7.61 -5.11
C PHE A 94 -1.12 -8.97 -4.40
N ALA A 95 -2.20 -9.70 -4.10
CA ALA A 95 -2.15 -10.97 -3.35
C ALA A 95 -1.15 -12.02 -3.87
N PRO A 96 -0.94 -12.19 -5.19
CA PRO A 96 0.07 -13.14 -5.72
C PRO A 96 1.52 -12.80 -5.34
N ARG A 97 1.80 -11.55 -4.98
CA ARG A 97 3.13 -11.02 -4.65
C ARG A 97 3.29 -10.61 -3.20
N CYS A 98 2.22 -10.74 -2.41
CA CYS A 98 2.16 -10.28 -1.03
C CYS A 98 2.71 -11.33 -0.08
N ALA A 99 3.95 -11.15 0.39
CA ALA A 99 4.56 -12.01 1.41
C ALA A 99 3.78 -11.94 2.73
N THR A 100 3.42 -10.75 3.17
CA THR A 100 2.69 -10.51 4.43
C THR A 100 1.34 -11.23 4.49
N LYS A 101 0.68 -11.46 3.35
CA LYS A 101 -0.54 -12.26 3.28
C LYS A 101 -0.33 -13.69 3.80
N ILE A 102 0.83 -14.28 3.51
CA ILE A 102 1.20 -15.63 3.94
C ILE A 102 1.56 -15.63 5.42
N GLU A 103 2.36 -14.68 5.83
CA GLU A 103 2.84 -14.53 7.22
C GLU A 103 1.68 -14.27 8.19
N GLU A 104 0.67 -13.53 7.76
CA GLU A 104 -0.47 -13.13 8.58
C GLU A 104 -1.75 -13.99 8.36
N ASP A 105 -1.67 -15.03 7.53
CA ASP A 105 -2.78 -15.94 7.20
C ASP A 105 -4.05 -15.20 6.69
N VAL A 106 -3.86 -14.27 5.76
CA VAL A 106 -4.96 -13.46 5.20
C VAL A 106 -5.52 -14.12 3.94
N ALA A 107 -6.16 -15.28 4.09
CA ALA A 107 -6.68 -16.09 2.99
C ALA A 107 -7.74 -15.34 2.13
N ILE A 108 -8.56 -14.50 2.76
CA ILE A 108 -9.59 -13.67 2.08
C ILE A 108 -9.01 -12.81 0.95
N ALA A 109 -7.73 -12.44 1.04
CA ALA A 109 -7.06 -11.64 0.01
C ALA A 109 -6.99 -12.33 -1.36
N ASN A 110 -7.14 -13.65 -1.44
CA ASN A 110 -7.18 -14.38 -2.71
C ASN A 110 -8.55 -14.37 -3.38
N GLU A 111 -9.62 -14.20 -2.61
CA GLU A 111 -11.00 -14.44 -3.05
C GLU A 111 -11.80 -13.17 -3.18
N VAL A 112 -11.59 -12.22 -2.27
CA VAL A 112 -12.39 -11.00 -2.18
C VAL A 112 -11.52 -9.78 -2.42
N HIS A 113 -12.00 -8.92 -3.34
CA HIS A 113 -11.32 -7.67 -3.67
C HIS A 113 -11.51 -6.64 -2.55
N PRO A 114 -10.42 -6.10 -1.95
CA PRO A 114 -10.52 -5.10 -0.91
C PRO A 114 -11.00 -3.76 -1.45
N LEU A 115 -11.71 -2.99 -0.63
CA LEU A 115 -12.06 -1.61 -0.93
C LEU A 115 -11.00 -0.65 -0.36
N LEU A 116 -10.83 0.51 -1.01
CA LEU A 116 -10.04 1.60 -0.45
C LEU A 116 -10.83 2.20 0.71
N ARG A 117 -10.28 2.11 1.92
CA ARG A 117 -10.94 2.54 3.16
C ARG A 117 -9.99 3.27 4.09
N PRO A 118 -10.49 4.21 4.91
CA PRO A 118 -9.67 4.92 5.88
C PRO A 118 -9.17 3.96 6.98
N VAL A 119 -7.90 4.12 7.32
CA VAL A 119 -7.28 3.51 8.51
C VAL A 119 -7.07 4.60 9.57
N ASP A 120 -6.65 5.77 9.13
CA ASP A 120 -6.50 6.98 9.94
C ASP A 120 -7.11 8.18 9.21
N PRO A 121 -7.38 9.30 9.87
CA PRO A 121 -7.83 10.52 9.22
C PRO A 121 -6.88 10.94 8.09
N GLY A 122 -7.36 10.92 6.85
CA GLY A 122 -6.60 11.29 5.67
C GLY A 122 -5.63 10.21 5.15
N HIS A 123 -5.66 8.99 5.70
CA HIS A 123 -4.86 7.85 5.26
C HIS A 123 -5.75 6.65 4.92
N ASP A 124 -5.93 6.41 3.64
CA ASP A 124 -6.75 5.33 3.09
C ASP A 124 -5.88 4.20 2.55
N VAL A 125 -6.27 2.95 2.78
CA VAL A 125 -5.58 1.78 2.25
C VAL A 125 -6.57 0.74 1.70
N ARG A 126 -6.19 0.09 0.61
CA ARG A 126 -6.90 -1.01 -0.03
C ARG A 126 -6.22 -2.33 0.36
N CYS A 127 -6.41 -2.78 1.61
CA CYS A 127 -5.70 -3.94 2.12
C CYS A 127 -6.48 -4.66 3.22
N TRP A 128 -6.58 -5.99 3.11
CA TRP A 128 -7.21 -6.85 4.10
C TRP A 128 -6.42 -6.98 5.42
N LEU A 129 -5.21 -6.48 5.48
CA LEU A 129 -4.44 -6.43 6.72
C LEU A 129 -5.05 -5.47 7.75
N TYR A 130 -5.79 -4.46 7.29
CA TYR A 130 -6.31 -3.37 8.13
C TYR A 130 -7.82 -3.42 8.32
N HIS A 131 -8.54 -4.23 7.54
CA HIS A 131 -9.99 -4.30 7.58
C HIS A 131 -10.46 -5.76 7.62
N ASP A 132 -11.53 -6.04 8.36
CA ASP A 132 -12.23 -7.31 8.32
C ASP A 132 -13.20 -7.41 7.13
N ALA A 133 -13.83 -8.58 6.93
CA ALA A 133 -14.77 -8.79 5.84
C ALA A 133 -16.05 -7.92 5.95
N ALA A 134 -16.42 -7.49 7.15
CA ALA A 134 -17.53 -6.58 7.40
C ALA A 134 -17.14 -5.11 7.20
N GLY A 135 -15.83 -4.83 7.03
CA GLY A 135 -15.26 -3.50 6.84
C GLY A 135 -14.91 -2.76 8.12
N GLY A 136 -14.90 -3.46 9.24
CA GLY A 136 -14.36 -2.96 10.50
C GLY A 136 -12.83 -2.82 10.44
N LEU A 137 -12.30 -1.81 11.15
CA LEU A 137 -10.86 -1.63 11.31
C LEU A 137 -10.29 -2.76 12.19
N MET A 138 -9.20 -3.38 11.73
CA MET A 138 -8.42 -4.32 12.53
C MET A 138 -7.28 -3.57 13.21
N PRO A 139 -7.14 -3.69 14.55
CA PRO A 139 -6.06 -2.99 15.27
C PRO A 139 -4.68 -3.44 14.77
N ARG A 140 -3.81 -2.46 14.55
CA ARG A 140 -2.41 -2.65 14.17
C ARG A 140 -1.49 -1.83 15.07
N GLY A 141 -0.30 -2.36 15.37
CA GLY A 141 0.74 -1.64 16.06
C GLY A 141 1.39 -0.55 15.21
N GLU A 142 2.31 0.20 15.83
CA GLU A 142 3.01 1.31 15.18
C GLU A 142 3.80 0.90 13.93
N HIS A 143 4.24 -0.36 13.88
CA HIS A 143 4.97 -0.93 12.75
C HIS A 143 4.09 -1.81 11.83
N GLY A 144 2.75 -1.74 12.00
CA GLY A 144 1.80 -2.47 11.17
C GLY A 144 1.53 -3.91 11.59
N GLU A 145 2.12 -4.40 12.69
CA GLU A 145 1.86 -5.72 13.24
C GLU A 145 0.43 -5.83 13.81
N ARG A 146 -0.17 -7.01 13.71
CA ARG A 146 -1.51 -7.26 14.24
C ARG A 146 -1.50 -7.21 15.77
N ILE A 147 -2.38 -6.37 16.36
CA ILE A 147 -2.64 -6.37 17.80
C ILE A 147 -3.92 -7.18 18.05
N GLY A 148 -3.80 -8.31 18.72
CA GLY A 148 -4.94 -9.16 19.07
C GLY A 148 -4.76 -10.63 18.63
N PRO A 149 -5.71 -11.52 19.00
CA PRO A 149 -5.66 -12.92 18.62
C PRO A 149 -5.75 -13.05 17.09
N PRO A 150 -5.11 -14.07 16.50
CA PRO A 150 -5.28 -14.37 15.08
C PRO A 150 -6.78 -14.56 14.78
N ALA A 151 -7.22 -14.14 13.58
CA ALA A 151 -8.59 -14.37 13.15
C ALA A 151 -8.93 -15.85 13.32
N ALA A 152 -10.06 -16.14 13.97
CA ALA A 152 -10.51 -17.52 14.15
C ALA A 152 -10.55 -18.19 12.77
N ARG A 153 -9.79 -19.28 12.61
CA ARG A 153 -9.86 -20.10 11.40
C ARG A 153 -11.33 -20.55 11.31
N GLY A 154 -12.01 -20.12 10.28
CA GLY A 154 -13.33 -20.63 9.97
C GLY A 154 -13.20 -22.16 9.91
N GLU A 155 -13.85 -22.86 10.82
CA GLU A 155 -13.96 -24.31 10.77
C GLU A 155 -14.64 -24.65 9.45
N GLY A 156 -13.84 -25.00 8.45
CA GLY A 156 -14.31 -25.60 7.22
C GLY A 156 -14.87 -26.97 7.59
N GLY A 157 -16.16 -27.02 7.90
CA GLY A 157 -16.88 -28.25 8.01
C GLY A 157 -16.88 -28.97 6.67
N PHE A 158 -15.94 -29.88 6.48
CA PHE A 158 -16.13 -30.97 5.54
C PHE A 158 -17.13 -31.93 6.18
N GLY A 159 -18.40 -31.71 5.90
CA GLY A 159 -19.46 -32.67 6.13
C GLY A 159 -19.39 -33.78 5.09
N ALA A 160 -19.45 -35.00 5.56
CA ALA A 160 -19.43 -36.25 4.82
C ALA A 160 -20.49 -36.35 3.70
#